data_da3614e532485ff2a783ce31eebdbfac
#
_entry.id   da3614e532485ff2a783ce31eebdbfac
#
_cell.length_a   1.000
_cell.length_b   1.000
_cell.length_c   1.000
_cell.angle_alpha   90.00
_cell.angle_beta   90.00
_cell.angle_gamma   90.00
#
_symmetry.space_group_name_H-M   'P 1'
#
loop_
_entity.id
_entity.type
_entity.pdbx_description
1 polymer ?
#
loop_
_entity_poly.entity_id
_entity_poly.type
_entity_poly.pdbx_seq_one_letter_code
_entity_poly.pdbx_strand_id
1 'polypeptide(L)'
;MSNTAVPIHPIAKGSLVKLWGGVALVAAIAGGLAWAGTAKAVGQSCSARLMLPTGNGVAAAETTGSGLVFQTRKAGNGPSPTDQDIALISYKGTLADGTEFDANQQVPMPVAGSIPGFSEALKMMARGGSYRLCIPASLGYGAQEVGPIPANSVLVFDVDLLDFRSQAEVQMMQQMMQRQQQAADAAAGGAEPR
;
A
#
# COMPACT_ATOMS: atom_id res chain seq x y z
N MET A 1 50.04 -47.78 -36.86
CA MET A 1 49.02 -46.89 -36.23
C MET A 1 47.67 -47.54 -36.43
N SER A 2 47.15 -48.23 -35.37
CA SER A 2 45.92 -49.05 -35.46
C SER A 2 44.79 -48.23 -34.89
N ASN A 3 43.84 -47.79 -35.71
CA ASN A 3 42.58 -47.18 -35.24
C ASN A 3 41.62 -48.27 -34.85
N THR A 4 41.40 -48.40 -33.54
CA THR A 4 40.37 -49.28 -32.98
C THR A 4 39.05 -48.51 -32.94
N ALA A 5 38.18 -48.78 -33.92
CA ALA A 5 36.79 -48.22 -33.91
C ALA A 5 35.97 -48.97 -32.84
N VAL A 6 35.41 -48.21 -31.88
CA VAL A 6 34.49 -48.72 -30.87
C VAL A 6 33.11 -48.87 -31.53
N PRO A 7 32.46 -50.03 -31.51
CA PRO A 7 31.12 -50.20 -32.06
C PRO A 7 30.07 -49.50 -31.21
N ILE A 8 29.38 -48.53 -31.76
CA ILE A 8 28.22 -47.84 -31.14
C ILE A 8 26.98 -48.77 -31.31
N HIS A 9 26.46 -49.27 -30.24
CA HIS A 9 25.22 -50.05 -30.26
C HIS A 9 24.03 -49.12 -30.51
N PRO A 10 23.14 -49.44 -31.44
CA PRO A 10 21.95 -48.61 -31.69
C PRO A 10 20.98 -48.69 -30.51
N ILE A 11 20.62 -47.55 -29.95
CA ILE A 11 19.62 -47.40 -28.91
C ILE A 11 18.23 -47.83 -29.45
N ALA A 12 17.59 -48.78 -28.80
CA ALA A 12 16.27 -49.28 -29.22
C ALA A 12 15.23 -48.13 -29.24
N LYS A 13 14.56 -47.96 -30.38
CA LYS A 13 13.63 -46.87 -30.66
C LYS A 13 12.44 -46.70 -29.66
N GLY A 14 12.23 -47.66 -28.75
CA GLY A 14 11.15 -47.61 -27.76
C GLY A 14 11.55 -47.00 -26.42
N SER A 15 12.82 -46.83 -26.10
CA SER A 15 13.28 -46.34 -24.81
C SER A 15 13.18 -44.84 -24.63
N LEU A 16 13.36 -44.08 -25.73
CA LEU A 16 13.29 -42.62 -25.72
C LEU A 16 11.86 -42.09 -25.50
N VAL A 17 10.84 -42.79 -26.06
CA VAL A 17 9.46 -42.37 -25.94
C VAL A 17 8.95 -42.49 -24.48
N LYS A 18 9.42 -43.52 -23.76
CA LYS A 18 9.01 -43.72 -22.32
C LYS A 18 9.66 -42.69 -21.42
N LEU A 19 10.89 -42.26 -21.70
CA LEU A 19 11.58 -41.22 -20.92
C LEU A 19 10.97 -39.83 -21.13
N TRP A 20 10.58 -39.50 -22.36
CA TRP A 20 9.98 -38.21 -22.67
C TRP A 20 8.52 -38.11 -22.16
N GLY A 21 7.76 -39.21 -22.17
CA GLY A 21 6.41 -39.24 -21.63
C GLY A 21 6.37 -38.97 -20.12
N GLY A 22 7.35 -39.52 -19.38
CA GLY A 22 7.46 -39.29 -17.92
C GLY A 22 7.84 -37.88 -17.55
N VAL A 23 8.79 -37.28 -18.27
CA VAL A 23 9.26 -35.90 -18.02
C VAL A 23 8.18 -34.88 -18.42
N ALA A 24 7.47 -35.10 -19.51
CA ALA A 24 6.40 -34.19 -19.94
C ALA A 24 5.23 -34.16 -18.94
N LEU A 25 4.88 -35.33 -18.34
CA LEU A 25 3.78 -35.45 -17.39
C LEU A 25 4.12 -34.83 -16.04
N VAL A 26 5.35 -34.98 -15.56
CA VAL A 26 5.84 -34.33 -14.32
C VAL A 26 5.93 -32.81 -14.50
N ALA A 27 6.39 -32.32 -15.64
CA ALA A 27 6.44 -30.90 -15.94
C ALA A 27 5.05 -30.27 -16.02
N ALA A 28 4.06 -30.97 -16.58
CA ALA A 28 2.69 -30.49 -16.66
C ALA A 28 2.00 -30.42 -15.27
N ILE A 29 2.28 -31.39 -14.40
CA ILE A 29 1.73 -31.39 -13.02
C ILE A 29 2.40 -30.29 -12.19
N ALA A 30 3.72 -30.12 -12.28
CA ALA A 30 4.43 -29.07 -11.56
C ALA A 30 4.05 -27.68 -12.05
N GLY A 31 3.89 -27.49 -13.36
CA GLY A 31 3.46 -26.21 -13.94
C GLY A 31 2.00 -25.86 -13.60
N GLY A 32 1.11 -26.84 -13.64
CA GLY A 32 -0.31 -26.65 -13.32
C GLY A 32 -0.56 -26.32 -11.85
N LEU A 33 0.12 -26.96 -10.94
CA LEU A 33 0.02 -26.70 -9.50
C LEU A 33 0.62 -25.35 -9.11
N ALA A 34 1.76 -24.96 -9.71
CA ALA A 34 2.39 -23.67 -9.48
C ALA A 34 1.50 -22.53 -9.99
N TRP A 35 0.84 -22.70 -11.13
CA TRP A 35 -0.02 -21.67 -11.72
C TRP A 35 -1.34 -21.50 -10.95
N ALA A 36 -1.95 -22.60 -10.49
CA ALA A 36 -3.19 -22.54 -9.72
C ALA A 36 -3.00 -22.00 -8.29
N GLY A 37 -1.79 -22.20 -7.69
CA GLY A 37 -1.49 -21.71 -6.33
C GLY A 37 -1.09 -20.25 -6.26
N THR A 38 -0.38 -19.74 -7.27
CA THR A 38 0.14 -18.37 -7.27
C THR A 38 -0.89 -17.33 -7.71
N ALA A 39 -1.83 -17.68 -8.58
CA ALA A 39 -2.85 -16.73 -9.08
C ALA A 39 -3.86 -16.31 -8.00
N LYS A 40 -4.14 -17.13 -6.99
CA LYS A 40 -5.06 -16.80 -5.90
C LYS A 40 -4.41 -16.09 -4.71
N ALA A 41 -3.09 -16.20 -4.54
CA ALA A 41 -2.39 -15.63 -3.38
C ALA A 41 -1.93 -14.18 -3.59
N VAL A 42 -1.80 -13.72 -4.82
CA VAL A 42 -1.24 -12.39 -5.14
C VAL A 42 -2.24 -11.25 -4.91
N GLY A 43 -3.53 -11.53 -4.86
CA GLY A 43 -4.58 -10.50 -4.75
C GLY A 43 -5.15 -10.25 -3.35
N GLN A 44 -4.87 -11.07 -2.36
CA GLN A 44 -5.65 -11.07 -1.11
C GLN A 44 -4.85 -10.80 0.17
N SER A 45 -3.54 -10.79 0.13
CA SER A 45 -2.72 -10.56 1.33
C SER A 45 -1.50 -9.69 1.06
N CYS A 46 -1.13 -8.91 2.05
CA CYS A 46 0.10 -8.15 2.04
C CYS A 46 1.31 -9.09 2.02
N SER A 47 2.14 -9.00 1.01
CA SER A 47 3.35 -9.81 0.87
C SER A 47 4.60 -8.96 1.08
N ALA A 48 5.70 -9.60 1.49
CA ALA A 48 6.99 -8.93 1.67
C ALA A 48 7.49 -8.20 0.40
N ARG A 49 7.02 -8.63 -0.79
CA ARG A 49 7.37 -7.98 -2.08
C ARG A 49 6.79 -6.58 -2.24
N LEU A 50 5.73 -6.26 -1.51
CA LEU A 50 5.08 -4.95 -1.53
C LEU A 50 5.78 -3.97 -0.59
N MET A 51 6.64 -4.47 0.30
CA MET A 51 7.43 -3.67 1.22
C MET A 51 8.80 -3.34 0.63
N LEU A 52 9.43 -2.30 1.15
CA LEU A 52 10.78 -1.93 0.75
C LEU A 52 11.81 -2.84 1.43
N PRO A 53 12.98 -3.07 0.80
CA PRO A 53 14.07 -3.77 1.46
C PRO A 53 14.52 -3.01 2.71
N THR A 54 14.78 -3.72 3.79
CA THR A 54 15.29 -3.15 5.05
C THR A 54 16.72 -2.64 4.87
N GLY A 55 17.01 -1.48 5.41
CA GLY A 55 18.33 -0.83 5.34
C GLY A 55 18.22 0.63 4.91
N ASN A 56 19.33 1.38 4.97
CA ASN A 56 19.39 2.81 4.64
C ASN A 56 18.33 3.68 5.36
N GLY A 57 18.03 3.35 6.64
CA GLY A 57 17.01 4.03 7.44
C GLY A 57 15.61 3.45 7.32
N VAL A 58 15.38 2.48 6.44
CA VAL A 58 14.11 1.75 6.32
C VAL A 58 14.08 0.62 7.34
N ALA A 59 13.10 0.63 8.23
CA ALA A 59 12.90 -0.41 9.23
C ALA A 59 12.34 -1.72 8.61
N ALA A 60 12.40 -2.80 9.37
CA ALA A 60 11.66 -4.01 9.00
C ALA A 60 10.16 -3.74 9.00
N ALA A 61 9.43 -4.41 8.10
CA ALA A 61 7.98 -4.32 8.08
C ALA A 61 7.39 -5.11 9.27
N GLU A 62 6.42 -4.52 9.94
CA GLU A 62 5.69 -5.09 11.06
C GLU A 62 4.25 -5.39 10.64
N THR A 63 3.71 -6.52 11.10
CA THR A 63 2.30 -6.87 10.87
C THR A 63 1.54 -6.70 12.18
N THR A 64 0.51 -5.89 12.17
CA THR A 64 -0.38 -5.69 13.33
C THR A 64 -1.33 -6.86 13.53
N GLY A 65 -1.99 -6.92 14.69
CA GLY A 65 -2.97 -7.96 14.98
C GLY A 65 -4.20 -7.94 14.05
N SER A 66 -4.49 -6.83 13.39
CA SER A 66 -5.56 -6.69 12.40
C SER A 66 -5.16 -7.20 11.00
N GLY A 67 -3.85 -7.39 10.74
CA GLY A 67 -3.30 -7.79 9.45
C GLY A 67 -2.79 -6.63 8.59
N LEU A 68 -2.79 -5.40 9.10
CA LEU A 68 -2.10 -4.28 8.48
C LEU A 68 -0.59 -4.54 8.50
N VAL A 69 0.10 -4.33 7.38
CA VAL A 69 1.56 -4.33 7.35
C VAL A 69 2.07 -2.90 7.30
N PHE A 70 2.87 -2.54 8.27
CA PHE A 70 3.38 -1.20 8.51
C PHE A 70 4.90 -1.17 8.43
N GLN A 71 5.48 -0.23 7.71
CA GLN A 71 6.91 -0.09 7.55
C GLN A 71 7.33 1.37 7.68
N THR A 72 8.23 1.65 8.61
CA THR A 72 8.85 2.98 8.75
C THR A 72 9.96 3.15 7.72
N ARG A 73 9.83 4.14 6.83
CA ARG A 73 10.85 4.55 5.86
C ARG A 73 11.77 5.62 6.44
N LYS A 74 11.17 6.54 7.18
CA LYS A 74 11.85 7.59 7.93
C LYS A 74 11.10 7.80 9.24
N ALA A 75 11.81 7.70 10.36
CA ALA A 75 11.21 7.96 11.65
C ALA A 75 10.81 9.43 11.80
N GLY A 76 9.63 9.68 12.34
CA GLY A 76 9.20 11.01 12.75
C GLY A 76 9.67 11.35 14.16
N ASN A 77 9.53 12.61 14.54
CA ASN A 77 9.88 13.14 15.84
C ASN A 77 8.65 13.81 16.45
N GLY A 78 7.86 13.10 17.23
CA GLY A 78 6.73 13.72 17.88
C GLY A 78 5.63 12.74 18.23
N PRO A 79 4.49 13.24 18.71
CA PRO A 79 3.33 12.42 19.00
C PRO A 79 2.70 11.88 17.72
N SER A 80 1.85 10.86 17.90
CA SER A 80 0.99 10.31 16.86
C SER A 80 -0.41 10.90 16.96
N PRO A 81 -1.15 11.03 15.86
CA PRO A 81 -2.52 11.51 15.86
C PRO A 81 -3.49 10.51 16.51
N THR A 82 -4.63 11.03 16.96
CA THR A 82 -5.75 10.27 17.52
C THR A 82 -6.95 10.29 16.58
N ASP A 83 -8.01 9.55 16.90
CA ASP A 83 -9.25 9.54 16.11
C ASP A 83 -9.94 10.92 16.02
N GLN A 84 -9.62 11.84 16.93
CA GLN A 84 -10.20 13.19 16.95
C GLN A 84 -9.37 14.23 16.20
N ASP A 85 -8.33 13.78 15.50
CA ASP A 85 -7.41 14.67 14.80
C ASP A 85 -7.67 14.67 13.30
N ILE A 86 -7.26 15.77 12.68
CA ILE A 86 -7.12 15.91 11.23
C ILE A 86 -5.63 15.89 10.93
N ALA A 87 -5.18 14.86 10.22
CA ALA A 87 -3.80 14.71 9.78
C ALA A 87 -3.58 15.48 8.48
N LEU A 88 -2.47 16.21 8.40
CA LEU A 88 -1.97 16.77 7.16
C LEU A 88 -0.96 15.80 6.57
N ILE A 89 -1.29 15.18 5.47
CA ILE A 89 -0.49 14.13 4.85
C ILE A 89 -0.20 14.41 3.38
N SER A 90 0.89 13.82 2.89
CA SER A 90 1.09 13.55 1.48
C SER A 90 1.08 12.05 1.29
N TYR A 91 0.39 11.55 0.28
CA TYR A 91 0.32 10.12 0.05
C TYR A 91 0.27 9.75 -1.42
N LYS A 92 0.67 8.52 -1.68
CA LYS A 92 0.52 7.84 -2.96
C LYS A 92 -0.02 6.44 -2.72
N GLY A 93 -1.18 6.15 -3.32
CA GLY A 93 -1.86 4.86 -3.27
C GLY A 93 -1.65 4.06 -4.55
N THR A 94 -1.24 2.81 -4.41
CA THR A 94 -1.05 1.88 -5.52
C THR A 94 -1.71 0.53 -5.21
N LEU A 95 -2.14 -0.18 -6.25
CA LEU A 95 -2.53 -1.58 -6.16
C LEU A 95 -1.28 -2.48 -6.02
N ALA A 96 -1.49 -3.76 -5.76
CA ALA A 96 -0.40 -4.74 -5.60
C ALA A 96 0.45 -4.94 -6.87
N ASP A 97 -0.07 -4.60 -8.04
CA ASP A 97 0.64 -4.61 -9.33
C ASP A 97 1.42 -3.32 -9.62
N GLY A 98 1.31 -2.33 -8.73
CA GLY A 98 1.95 -1.02 -8.87
C GLY A 98 1.10 0.03 -9.58
N THR A 99 -0.11 -0.30 -10.04
CA THR A 99 -1.04 0.67 -10.64
C THR A 99 -1.43 1.72 -9.61
N GLU A 100 -1.15 2.98 -9.90
CA GLU A 100 -1.55 4.11 -9.06
C GLU A 100 -3.05 4.36 -9.20
N PHE A 101 -3.76 4.47 -8.09
CA PHE A 101 -5.18 4.77 -8.06
C PHE A 101 -5.50 6.14 -7.46
N ASP A 102 -4.62 6.67 -6.60
CA ASP A 102 -4.79 7.98 -5.97
C ASP A 102 -3.45 8.52 -5.45
N ALA A 103 -3.26 9.84 -5.53
CA ALA A 103 -2.11 10.52 -4.95
C ALA A 103 -2.46 11.98 -4.66
N ASN A 104 -2.10 12.44 -3.46
CA ASN A 104 -2.32 13.83 -3.07
C ASN A 104 -1.16 14.34 -2.21
N GLN A 105 -0.94 15.65 -2.27
CA GLN A 105 0.07 16.32 -1.48
C GLN A 105 -0.57 17.32 -0.54
N GLN A 106 -0.12 17.35 0.72
CA GLN A 106 -0.54 18.30 1.75
C GLN A 106 -2.07 18.38 1.91
N VAL A 107 -2.73 17.21 1.93
CA VAL A 107 -4.17 17.13 2.08
C VAL A 107 -4.55 16.88 3.54
N PRO A 108 -5.52 17.65 4.08
CA PRO A 108 -6.08 17.36 5.40
C PRO A 108 -6.99 16.13 5.33
N MET A 109 -6.76 15.15 6.20
CA MET A 109 -7.53 13.92 6.27
C MET A 109 -7.95 13.63 7.71
N PRO A 110 -9.27 13.54 7.99
CA PRO A 110 -9.74 13.11 9.31
C PRO A 110 -9.28 11.67 9.61
N VAL A 111 -8.66 11.46 10.76
CA VAL A 111 -8.14 10.14 11.13
C VAL A 111 -9.26 9.10 11.20
N ALA A 112 -10.36 9.42 11.87
CA ALA A 112 -11.52 8.53 11.98
C ALA A 112 -12.37 8.41 10.71
N GLY A 113 -12.13 9.22 9.68
CA GLY A 113 -12.93 9.25 8.45
C GLY A 113 -12.40 8.37 7.32
N SER A 114 -11.28 7.68 7.54
CA SER A 114 -10.59 6.88 6.53
C SER A 114 -10.99 5.40 6.59
N ILE A 115 -10.55 4.60 5.61
CA ILE A 115 -10.68 3.14 5.69
C ILE A 115 -9.98 2.60 6.94
N PRO A 116 -10.47 1.50 7.57
CA PRO A 116 -9.99 1.04 8.87
C PRO A 116 -8.47 0.87 8.96
N GLY A 117 -7.84 0.26 7.96
CA GLY A 117 -6.39 0.08 7.95
C GLY A 117 -5.60 1.38 7.83
N PHE A 118 -6.14 2.39 7.15
CA PHE A 118 -5.48 3.69 7.04
C PHE A 118 -5.59 4.49 8.34
N SER A 119 -6.77 4.46 8.99
CA SER A 119 -6.97 5.06 10.32
C SER A 119 -6.08 4.43 11.39
N GLU A 120 -5.93 3.10 11.37
CA GLU A 120 -5.01 2.38 12.26
C GLU A 120 -3.56 2.82 12.02
N ALA A 121 -3.14 2.86 10.75
CA ALA A 121 -1.79 3.27 10.39
C ALA A 121 -1.48 4.71 10.82
N LEU A 122 -2.38 5.67 10.60
CA LEU A 122 -2.19 7.07 11.00
C LEU A 122 -1.90 7.21 12.49
N LYS A 123 -2.59 6.43 13.33
CA LYS A 123 -2.38 6.42 14.80
C LYS A 123 -1.04 5.83 15.23
N MET A 124 -0.38 5.08 14.34
CA MET A 124 0.96 4.53 14.57
C MET A 124 2.07 5.45 14.08
N MET A 125 1.76 6.42 13.21
CA MET A 125 2.74 7.32 12.61
C MET A 125 3.13 8.44 13.57
N ALA A 126 4.43 8.76 13.65
CA ALA A 126 4.91 9.96 14.33
C ALA A 126 5.01 11.13 13.34
N ARG A 127 4.76 12.35 13.82
CA ARG A 127 4.84 13.60 13.03
C ARG A 127 6.21 13.74 12.36
N GLY A 128 6.23 14.12 11.09
CA GLY A 128 7.43 14.31 10.28
C GLY A 128 8.06 13.02 9.76
N GLY A 129 7.40 11.88 9.96
CA GLY A 129 7.82 10.57 9.49
C GLY A 129 7.26 10.20 8.12
N SER A 130 7.92 9.23 7.48
CA SER A 130 7.51 8.63 6.20
C SER A 130 7.32 7.13 6.37
N TYR A 131 6.24 6.61 5.83
CA TYR A 131 5.80 5.24 6.07
C TYR A 131 5.33 4.57 4.78
N ARG A 132 5.47 3.25 4.74
CA ARG A 132 4.83 2.42 3.74
C ARG A 132 3.85 1.48 4.41
N LEU A 133 2.65 1.41 3.86
CA LEU A 133 1.55 0.60 4.37
C LEU A 133 1.17 -0.43 3.33
N CYS A 134 0.81 -1.63 3.78
CA CYS A 134 0.05 -2.54 2.96
C CYS A 134 -1.22 -2.91 3.73
N ILE A 135 -2.36 -2.55 3.16
CA ILE A 135 -3.69 -2.70 3.75
C ILE A 135 -4.39 -3.86 3.05
N PRO A 136 -4.68 -4.96 3.74
CA PRO A 136 -5.44 -6.06 3.17
C PRO A 136 -6.88 -5.61 2.85
N ALA A 137 -7.54 -6.27 1.92
CA ALA A 137 -8.88 -5.90 1.49
C ALA A 137 -9.89 -5.77 2.65
N SER A 138 -9.80 -6.62 3.67
CA SER A 138 -10.66 -6.58 4.86
C SER A 138 -10.57 -5.29 5.68
N LEU A 139 -9.45 -4.59 5.60
CA LEU A 139 -9.20 -3.30 6.24
C LEU A 139 -9.30 -2.11 5.26
N GLY A 140 -9.54 -2.40 3.98
CA GLY A 140 -9.75 -1.44 2.90
C GLY A 140 -11.20 -1.40 2.45
N TYR A 141 -11.43 -1.60 1.16
CA TYR A 141 -12.77 -1.55 0.54
C TYR A 141 -13.48 -2.92 0.47
N GLY A 142 -12.82 -4.00 0.92
CA GLY A 142 -13.40 -5.34 0.96
C GLY A 142 -13.81 -5.86 -0.41
N ALA A 143 -15.01 -6.45 -0.47
CA ALA A 143 -15.59 -6.98 -1.71
C ALA A 143 -16.21 -5.90 -2.62
N GLN A 144 -16.07 -4.63 -2.29
CA GLN A 144 -16.60 -3.52 -3.08
C GLN A 144 -15.56 -3.04 -4.10
N GLU A 145 -16.04 -2.73 -5.30
CA GLU A 145 -15.28 -2.02 -6.31
C GLU A 145 -15.48 -0.52 -6.12
N VAL A 146 -14.39 0.26 -6.06
CA VAL A 146 -14.42 1.70 -5.82
C VAL A 146 -13.54 2.43 -6.84
N GLY A 147 -14.16 3.08 -7.81
CA GLY A 147 -13.44 3.77 -8.87
C GLY A 147 -12.49 2.82 -9.62
N PRO A 148 -11.18 3.12 -9.66
CA PRO A 148 -10.20 2.25 -10.32
C PRO A 148 -9.74 1.05 -9.47
N ILE A 149 -10.28 0.90 -8.24
CA ILE A 149 -9.88 -0.16 -7.31
C ILE A 149 -10.82 -1.35 -7.44
N PRO A 150 -10.35 -2.53 -7.93
CA PRO A 150 -11.16 -3.74 -8.02
C PRO A 150 -11.57 -4.28 -6.65
N ALA A 151 -12.63 -5.08 -6.62
CA ALA A 151 -13.04 -5.79 -5.42
C ALA A 151 -11.92 -6.69 -4.86
N ASN A 152 -11.83 -6.78 -3.55
CA ASN A 152 -10.83 -7.58 -2.82
C ASN A 152 -9.37 -7.17 -3.10
N SER A 153 -9.13 -5.91 -3.44
CA SER A 153 -7.79 -5.38 -3.70
C SER A 153 -7.01 -5.15 -2.40
N VAL A 154 -5.75 -5.50 -2.45
CA VAL A 154 -4.74 -5.05 -1.48
C VAL A 154 -4.28 -3.66 -1.88
N LEU A 155 -4.21 -2.75 -0.91
CA LEU A 155 -3.81 -1.36 -1.14
C LEU A 155 -2.42 -1.12 -0.54
N VAL A 156 -1.55 -0.51 -1.32
CA VAL A 156 -0.22 -0.09 -0.87
C VAL A 156 -0.16 1.42 -0.86
N PHE A 157 0.21 2.01 0.26
CA PHE A 157 0.37 3.45 0.38
C PHE A 157 1.79 3.80 0.81
N ASP A 158 2.35 4.79 0.17
CA ASP A 158 3.47 5.58 0.69
C ASP A 158 2.89 6.86 1.30
N VAL A 159 3.16 7.14 2.58
CA VAL A 159 2.54 8.24 3.33
C VAL A 159 3.62 9.02 4.07
N ASP A 160 3.57 10.34 3.95
CA ASP A 160 4.32 11.28 4.76
C ASP A 160 3.35 12.00 5.70
N LEU A 161 3.49 11.81 7.01
CA LEU A 161 2.72 12.55 8.02
C LEU A 161 3.43 13.88 8.31
N LEU A 162 2.91 14.97 7.79
CA LEU A 162 3.51 16.30 7.92
C LEU A 162 3.19 16.94 9.27
N ASP A 163 1.91 17.00 9.61
CA ASP A 163 1.39 17.59 10.86
C ASP A 163 0.02 16.99 11.18
N PHE A 164 -0.53 17.31 12.34
CA PHE A 164 -1.92 17.05 12.67
C PHE A 164 -2.41 18.05 13.71
N ARG A 165 -3.71 18.29 13.74
CA ARG A 165 -4.39 19.17 14.68
C ARG A 165 -5.71 18.55 15.11
N SER A 166 -6.14 18.86 16.32
CA SER A 166 -7.47 18.42 16.76
C SER A 166 -8.57 19.09 15.94
N GLN A 167 -9.67 18.38 15.74
CA GLN A 167 -10.85 18.95 15.06
C GLN A 167 -11.34 20.22 15.77
N ALA A 168 -11.25 20.29 17.10
CA ALA A 168 -11.62 21.46 17.88
C ALA A 168 -10.72 22.68 17.55
N GLU A 169 -9.40 22.48 17.42
CA GLU A 169 -8.48 23.56 17.02
C GLU A 169 -8.76 24.05 15.60
N VAL A 170 -9.03 23.14 14.68
CA VAL A 170 -9.37 23.48 13.30
C VAL A 170 -10.66 24.30 13.24
N GLN A 171 -11.71 23.88 13.97
CA GLN A 171 -12.97 24.62 14.06
C GLN A 171 -12.79 26.00 14.69
N MET A 172 -12.02 26.12 15.76
CA MET A 172 -11.72 27.40 16.40
C MET A 172 -10.99 28.34 15.44
N MET A 173 -10.02 27.84 14.70
CA MET A 173 -9.28 28.62 13.70
C MET A 173 -10.20 29.10 12.57
N GLN A 174 -11.11 28.25 12.08
CA GLN A 174 -12.09 28.62 11.06
C GLN A 174 -13.05 29.72 11.57
N GLN A 175 -13.53 29.60 12.81
CA GLN A 175 -14.38 30.63 13.43
C GLN A 175 -13.65 31.97 13.58
N MET A 176 -12.38 31.95 13.97
CA MET A 176 -11.58 33.17 14.06
C MET A 176 -11.42 33.83 12.70
N MET A 177 -11.11 33.08 11.64
CA MET A 177 -11.00 33.62 10.28
C MET A 177 -12.33 34.21 9.79
N GLN A 178 -13.46 33.52 10.05
CA GLN A 178 -14.77 34.03 9.69
C GLN A 178 -15.12 35.36 10.39
N ARG A 179 -14.79 35.47 11.70
CA ARG A 179 -15.00 36.72 12.46
C ARG A 179 -14.13 37.86 11.93
N GLN A 180 -12.87 37.57 11.56
CA GLN A 180 -12.00 38.58 10.97
C GLN A 180 -12.53 39.07 9.61
N GLN A 181 -13.04 38.14 8.78
CA GLN A 181 -13.61 38.46 7.50
C GLN A 181 -14.87 39.30 7.63
N GLN A 182 -15.78 38.93 8.52
CA GLN A 182 -16.98 39.73 8.82
C GLN A 182 -16.64 41.12 9.35
N ALA A 183 -15.63 41.27 10.19
CA ALA A 183 -15.19 42.55 10.71
C ALA A 183 -14.57 43.44 9.59
N ALA A 184 -13.83 42.81 8.68
CA ALA A 184 -13.25 43.52 7.50
C ALA A 184 -14.36 44.01 6.54
N ASP A 185 -15.35 43.16 6.26
CA ASP A 185 -16.49 43.48 5.41
C ASP A 185 -17.36 44.59 6.00
N ALA A 186 -17.58 44.56 7.34
CA ALA A 186 -18.30 45.61 8.06
C ALA A 186 -17.55 46.95 8.03
N ALA A 187 -16.22 46.91 8.12
CA ALA A 187 -15.39 48.13 8.02
C ALA A 187 -15.37 48.72 6.59
N ALA A 188 -15.40 47.85 5.57
CA ALA A 188 -15.44 48.28 4.17
C ALA A 188 -16.83 48.80 3.75
N GLY A 189 -17.93 48.24 4.29
CA GLY A 189 -19.30 48.65 3.99
C GLY A 189 -19.74 49.97 4.66
N GLY A 190 -18.98 50.46 5.65
CA GLY A 190 -19.25 51.71 6.36
C GLY A 190 -18.72 52.98 5.71
N ALA A 191 -18.00 52.87 4.59
CA ALA A 191 -17.47 54.03 3.83
C ALA A 191 -18.37 54.37 2.64
N GLU A 192 -19.65 54.73 2.89
CA GLU A 192 -20.48 55.34 1.87
C GLU A 192 -20.15 56.84 1.83
N PRO A 193 -19.69 57.41 0.69
CA PRO A 193 -19.40 58.83 0.60
C PRO A 193 -20.72 59.63 0.53
N ARG A 194 -20.87 60.53 1.48
CA ARG A 194 -21.86 61.59 1.41
C ARG A 194 -21.44 62.63 0.36
#